data_33faf88582f73ba1941efcdac584299b
#
_entry.id   33faf88582f73ba1941efcdac584299b
#
_cell.length_a   1.000
_cell.length_b   1.000
_cell.length_c   1.000
_cell.angle_alpha   90.00
_cell.angle_beta   90.00
_cell.angle_gamma   90.00
#
_symmetry.space_group_name_H-M   'P 1'
#
loop_
_entity.id
_entity.type
_entity.pdbx_description
1 polymer ?
#
loop_
_entity_poly.entity_id
_entity_poly.type
_entity_poly.pdbx_seq_one_letter_code
_entity_poly.pdbx_strand_id
1 'polypeptide(L)'
;AGIVLMAYKHEVDKFYSAVDWDLLAFFAALFAVINVMEHALVLNKMGDGIALLLALPEHINSGVLLVSAAVTSSVTDNIPLAAMLAQILDKLDTSGDSPFWWCVIFGANLGGNITPIGSASTVVAATIIHRQKLKLGFMDFVKIAVPFALMQIVLAIIYVLAMSIMFPEAAPAAAEALE
;
A
#
# COMPACT_ATOMS: atom_id res chain seq x y z
N ALA A 1 7.82 26.13 1.50
CA ALA A 1 8.60 26.29 0.24
C ALA A 1 8.96 27.76 0.02
N GLY A 2 8.00 28.73 -0.07
CA GLY A 2 8.28 30.15 -0.41
C GLY A 2 9.29 30.85 0.52
N ILE A 3 9.20 30.63 1.83
CA ILE A 3 10.14 31.22 2.81
C ILE A 3 11.57 30.69 2.59
N VAL A 4 11.73 29.40 2.30
CA VAL A 4 13.03 28.80 2.03
C VAL A 4 13.63 29.36 0.75
N LEU A 5 12.84 29.49 -0.31
CA LEU A 5 13.28 30.10 -1.58
C LEU A 5 13.69 31.56 -1.41
N MET A 6 13.00 32.33 -0.58
CA MET A 6 13.37 33.72 -0.29
C MET A 6 14.65 33.84 0.55
N ALA A 7 14.84 32.94 1.53
CA ALA A 7 16.00 32.96 2.42
C ALA A 7 17.28 32.44 1.72
N TYR A 8 17.16 31.52 0.78
CA TYR A 8 18.28 30.81 0.14
C TYR A 8 18.33 31.02 -1.39
N LYS A 9 18.06 32.25 -1.86
CA LYS A 9 18.04 32.57 -3.30
C LYS A 9 19.26 32.11 -4.08
N HIS A 10 20.44 32.13 -3.50
CA HIS A 10 21.69 31.72 -4.15
C HIS A 10 21.89 30.19 -4.22
N GLU A 11 21.08 29.42 -3.53
CA GLU A 11 21.16 27.95 -3.50
C GLU A 11 19.99 27.26 -4.21
N VAL A 12 19.11 28.03 -4.85
CA VAL A 12 17.89 27.51 -5.49
C VAL A 12 18.22 26.43 -6.51
N ASP A 13 19.24 26.63 -7.34
CA ASP A 13 19.66 25.66 -8.36
C ASP A 13 20.13 24.34 -7.74
N LYS A 14 20.79 24.41 -6.59
CA LYS A 14 21.23 23.24 -5.83
C LYS A 14 20.04 22.47 -5.26
N PHE A 15 19.04 23.17 -4.72
CA PHE A 15 17.81 22.53 -4.24
C PHE A 15 16.99 21.95 -5.40
N TYR A 16 16.91 22.66 -6.52
CA TYR A 16 16.22 22.20 -7.72
C TYR A 16 16.85 20.92 -8.30
N SER A 17 18.17 20.86 -8.36
CA SER A 17 18.90 19.67 -8.82
C SER A 17 18.88 18.50 -7.84
N ALA A 18 18.55 18.74 -6.56
CA ALA A 18 18.39 17.70 -5.54
C ALA A 18 16.98 17.05 -5.56
N VAL A 19 16.04 17.66 -6.30
CA VAL A 19 14.68 17.09 -6.46
C VAL A 19 14.77 15.91 -7.44
N ASP A 20 14.19 14.79 -7.03
CA ASP A 20 14.02 13.62 -7.91
C ASP A 20 12.82 13.86 -8.84
N TRP A 21 13.10 14.48 -9.99
CA TRP A 21 12.09 14.80 -10.99
C TRP A 21 11.49 13.57 -11.65
N ASP A 22 12.28 12.50 -11.77
CA ASP A 22 11.81 11.24 -12.34
C ASP A 22 10.77 10.60 -11.41
N LEU A 23 11.00 10.66 -10.10
CA LEU A 23 10.03 10.19 -9.10
C LEU A 23 8.74 11.03 -9.14
N LEU A 24 8.82 12.35 -9.24
CA LEU A 24 7.65 13.22 -9.35
C LEU A 24 6.86 12.95 -10.64
N ALA A 25 7.56 12.78 -11.77
CA ALA A 25 6.92 12.42 -13.04
C ALA A 25 6.27 11.05 -12.98
N PHE A 26 6.91 10.08 -12.30
CA PHE A 26 6.33 8.76 -12.04
C PHE A 26 5.02 8.87 -11.27
N PHE A 27 4.96 9.61 -10.17
CA PHE A 27 3.73 9.79 -9.41
C PHE A 27 2.64 10.51 -10.21
N ALA A 28 2.99 11.55 -10.96
CA ALA A 28 2.04 12.24 -11.83
C ALA A 28 1.43 11.28 -12.87
N ALA A 29 2.26 10.48 -13.53
CA ALA A 29 1.81 9.46 -14.48
C ALA A 29 0.96 8.38 -13.79
N LEU A 30 1.36 7.93 -12.60
CA LEU A 30 0.62 6.95 -11.81
C LEU A 30 -0.80 7.43 -11.49
N PHE A 31 -0.96 8.63 -10.96
CA PHE A 31 -2.29 9.17 -10.65
C PHE A 31 -3.12 9.39 -11.91
N ALA A 32 -2.50 9.76 -13.04
CA ALA A 32 -3.21 9.83 -14.32
C ALA A 32 -3.73 8.45 -14.77
N VAL A 33 -2.92 7.38 -14.63
CA VAL A 33 -3.35 6.01 -14.93
C VAL A 33 -4.48 5.56 -14.02
N ILE A 34 -4.39 5.80 -12.70
CA ILE A 34 -5.45 5.45 -11.76
C ILE A 34 -6.75 6.19 -12.12
N ASN A 35 -6.68 7.47 -12.47
CA ASN A 35 -7.84 8.24 -12.92
C ASN A 35 -8.46 7.65 -14.21
N VAL A 36 -7.65 7.24 -15.17
CA VAL A 36 -8.14 6.54 -16.38
C VAL A 36 -8.81 5.22 -16.02
N MET A 37 -8.25 4.43 -15.12
CA MET A 37 -8.84 3.17 -14.65
C MET A 37 -10.19 3.40 -13.95
N GLU A 38 -10.34 4.50 -13.24
CA GLU A 38 -11.60 4.92 -12.63
C GLU A 38 -12.66 5.18 -13.69
N HIS A 39 -12.36 6.02 -14.68
CA HIS A 39 -13.27 6.33 -15.77
C HIS A 39 -13.59 5.12 -16.67
N ALA A 40 -12.66 4.19 -16.80
CA ALA A 40 -12.85 2.93 -17.52
C ALA A 40 -13.62 1.86 -16.71
N LEU A 41 -14.13 2.21 -15.51
CA LEU A 41 -14.82 1.30 -14.59
C LEU A 41 -14.02 0.05 -14.18
N VAL A 42 -12.71 0.06 -14.37
CA VAL A 42 -11.83 -1.04 -13.93
C VAL A 42 -11.83 -1.15 -12.42
N LEU A 43 -11.76 0.00 -11.72
CA LEU A 43 -11.82 0.04 -10.25
C LEU A 43 -13.13 -0.53 -9.71
N ASN A 44 -14.25 -0.35 -10.42
CA ASN A 44 -15.53 -0.92 -10.01
C ASN A 44 -15.49 -2.46 -10.04
N LYS A 45 -14.96 -3.05 -11.11
CA LYS A 45 -14.79 -4.52 -11.19
C LYS A 45 -13.84 -5.07 -10.13
N MET A 46 -12.79 -4.34 -9.81
CA MET A 46 -11.90 -4.70 -8.69
C MET A 46 -12.62 -4.53 -7.35
N GLY A 47 -13.45 -3.48 -7.24
CA GLY A 47 -14.30 -3.23 -6.09
C GLY A 47 -15.26 -4.39 -5.81
N ASP A 48 -15.86 -5.00 -6.85
CA ASP A 48 -16.72 -6.18 -6.68
C ASP A 48 -15.95 -7.34 -6.00
N GLY A 49 -14.68 -7.54 -6.36
CA GLY A 49 -13.81 -8.53 -5.72
C GLY A 49 -13.49 -8.20 -4.26
N ILE A 50 -13.22 -6.93 -3.96
CA ILE A 50 -12.97 -6.46 -2.59
C ILE A 50 -14.25 -6.55 -1.76
N ALA A 51 -15.42 -6.18 -2.32
CA ALA A 51 -16.70 -6.29 -1.64
C ALA A 51 -16.99 -7.73 -1.18
N LEU A 52 -16.62 -8.73 -1.98
CA LEU A 52 -16.71 -10.14 -1.58
C LEU A 52 -15.83 -10.47 -0.37
N LEU A 53 -14.64 -9.86 -0.26
CA LEU A 53 -13.78 -10.03 0.92
C LEU A 53 -14.37 -9.33 2.15
N LEU A 54 -14.96 -8.16 1.97
CA LEU A 54 -15.60 -7.41 3.05
C LEU A 54 -16.88 -8.09 3.55
N ALA A 55 -17.58 -8.83 2.70
CA ALA A 55 -18.77 -9.60 3.04
C ALA A 55 -18.47 -10.88 3.84
N LEU A 56 -17.20 -11.24 4.04
CA LEU A 56 -16.81 -12.34 4.92
C LEU A 56 -17.17 -12.01 6.38
N PRO A 57 -17.30 -13.03 7.25
CA PRO A 57 -17.54 -12.81 8.66
C PRO A 57 -16.56 -11.80 9.27
N GLU A 58 -17.05 -10.88 10.09
CA GLU A 58 -16.34 -9.72 10.63
C GLU A 58 -14.97 -10.08 11.26
N HIS A 59 -14.89 -11.25 11.89
CA HIS A 59 -13.65 -11.71 12.55
C HIS A 59 -12.56 -12.19 11.57
N ILE A 60 -12.85 -12.36 10.28
CA ILE A 60 -11.87 -12.83 9.28
C ILE A 60 -11.68 -11.87 8.09
N ASN A 61 -12.68 -11.03 7.80
CA ASN A 61 -12.65 -10.14 6.62
C ASN A 61 -11.42 -9.21 6.61
N SER A 62 -11.12 -8.59 7.75
CA SER A 62 -9.95 -7.72 7.92
C SER A 62 -8.64 -8.47 7.70
N GLY A 63 -8.53 -9.67 8.28
CA GLY A 63 -7.33 -10.50 8.11
C GLY A 63 -7.15 -10.94 6.65
N VAL A 64 -8.22 -11.35 5.98
CA VAL A 64 -8.19 -11.76 4.57
C VAL A 64 -7.87 -10.58 3.66
N LEU A 65 -8.44 -9.40 3.91
CA LEU A 65 -8.11 -8.18 3.15
C LEU A 65 -6.63 -7.82 3.31
N LEU A 66 -6.11 -7.83 4.54
CA LEU A 66 -4.72 -7.52 4.82
C LEU A 66 -3.76 -8.50 4.11
N VAL A 67 -4.03 -9.80 4.21
CA VAL A 67 -3.20 -10.83 3.58
C VAL A 67 -3.26 -10.73 2.05
N SER A 68 -4.45 -10.52 1.47
CA SER A 68 -4.59 -10.37 0.02
C SER A 68 -3.88 -9.12 -0.50
N ALA A 69 -3.96 -8.01 0.22
CA ALA A 69 -3.19 -6.81 -0.09
C ALA A 69 -1.68 -7.06 0.00
N ALA A 70 -1.22 -7.80 1.02
CA ALA A 70 0.20 -8.14 1.18
C ALA A 70 0.71 -9.07 0.06
N VAL A 71 -0.05 -10.08 -0.30
CA VAL A 71 0.30 -10.98 -1.42
C VAL A 71 0.38 -10.21 -2.73
N THR A 72 -0.59 -9.35 -3.02
CA THR A 72 -0.60 -8.53 -4.23
C THR A 72 0.58 -7.56 -4.22
N SER A 73 0.86 -6.90 -3.10
CA SER A 73 1.97 -5.96 -2.96
C SER A 73 3.35 -6.63 -3.10
N SER A 74 3.45 -7.92 -2.84
CA SER A 74 4.75 -8.61 -2.97
C SER A 74 5.28 -8.67 -4.41
N VAL A 75 4.40 -8.49 -5.41
CA VAL A 75 4.73 -8.56 -6.84
C VAL A 75 4.39 -7.26 -7.59
N THR A 76 3.77 -6.30 -6.92
CA THR A 76 3.45 -4.97 -7.47
C THR A 76 4.05 -3.90 -6.56
N ASP A 77 4.25 -2.69 -7.09
CA ASP A 77 4.67 -1.56 -6.25
C ASP A 77 3.58 -1.26 -5.21
N ASN A 78 3.99 -1.09 -3.95
CA ASN A 78 3.08 -0.88 -2.82
C ASN A 78 2.32 0.45 -2.90
N ILE A 79 2.91 1.50 -3.48
CA ILE A 79 2.31 2.84 -3.55
C ILE A 79 1.09 2.85 -4.49
N PRO A 80 1.19 2.42 -5.78
CA PRO A 80 0.03 2.31 -6.64
C PRO A 80 -1.05 1.40 -6.09
N LEU A 81 -0.67 0.27 -5.52
CA LEU A 81 -1.62 -0.67 -4.93
C LEU A 81 -2.40 -0.03 -3.77
N ALA A 82 -1.70 0.62 -2.83
CA ALA A 82 -2.34 1.29 -1.70
C ALA A 82 -3.30 2.39 -2.16
N ALA A 83 -2.88 3.22 -3.13
CA ALA A 83 -3.72 4.29 -3.68
C ALA A 83 -4.99 3.72 -4.36
N MET A 84 -4.86 2.64 -5.11
CA MET A 84 -5.97 1.98 -5.80
C MET A 84 -6.94 1.34 -4.80
N LEU A 85 -6.43 0.59 -3.82
CA LEU A 85 -7.26 -0.02 -2.78
C LEU A 85 -7.99 1.04 -1.93
N ALA A 86 -7.33 2.16 -1.62
CA ALA A 86 -7.97 3.27 -0.92
C ALA A 86 -9.14 3.86 -1.72
N GLN A 87 -8.99 4.06 -3.03
CA GLN A 87 -10.09 4.52 -3.88
C GLN A 87 -11.24 3.50 -3.97
N ILE A 88 -10.92 2.21 -3.94
CA ILE A 88 -11.96 1.16 -3.93
C ILE A 88 -12.74 1.20 -2.61
N LEU A 89 -12.06 1.30 -1.46
CA LEU A 89 -12.73 1.42 -0.16
C LEU A 89 -13.61 2.67 -0.08
N ASP A 90 -13.12 3.80 -0.61
CA ASP A 90 -13.90 5.05 -0.68
C ASP A 90 -15.18 4.86 -1.52
N LYS A 91 -15.08 4.21 -2.68
CA LYS A 91 -16.24 3.90 -3.53
C LYS A 91 -17.24 2.91 -2.91
N LEU A 92 -16.78 2.05 -2.03
CA LEU A 92 -17.62 1.11 -1.28
C LEU A 92 -18.25 1.77 -0.03
N ASP A 93 -18.14 3.10 0.08
CA ASP A 93 -18.67 3.91 1.19
C ASP A 93 -18.19 3.41 2.56
N THR A 94 -16.92 2.97 2.60
CA THR A 94 -16.30 2.48 3.82
C THR A 94 -16.08 3.62 4.81
N SER A 95 -16.61 3.50 6.02
CA SER A 95 -16.42 4.50 7.08
C SER A 95 -14.94 4.86 7.27
N GLY A 96 -14.66 6.14 7.52
CA GLY A 96 -13.29 6.63 7.75
C GLY A 96 -12.60 5.98 8.96
N ASP A 97 -13.39 5.51 9.94
CA ASP A 97 -12.89 4.84 11.15
C ASP A 97 -12.78 3.32 10.99
N SER A 98 -13.11 2.79 9.81
CA SER A 98 -13.09 1.36 9.53
C SER A 98 -11.68 0.76 9.66
N PRO A 99 -11.52 -0.42 10.28
CA PRO A 99 -10.25 -1.15 10.35
C PRO A 99 -9.71 -1.56 8.97
N PHE A 100 -10.53 -1.55 7.92
CA PHE A 100 -10.10 -1.88 6.56
C PHE A 100 -9.05 -0.92 6.01
N TRP A 101 -9.06 0.34 6.44
CA TRP A 101 -7.99 1.30 6.07
C TRP A 101 -6.63 0.84 6.60
N TRP A 102 -6.58 0.35 7.82
CA TRP A 102 -5.37 -0.22 8.40
C TRP A 102 -4.95 -1.51 7.69
N CYS A 103 -5.91 -2.34 7.25
CA CYS A 103 -5.61 -3.53 6.45
C CYS A 103 -4.91 -3.18 5.14
N VAL A 104 -5.38 -2.14 4.45
CA VAL A 104 -4.74 -1.66 3.21
C VAL A 104 -3.35 -1.09 3.49
N ILE A 105 -3.21 -0.25 4.53
CA ILE A 105 -1.92 0.36 4.89
C ILE A 105 -0.89 -0.72 5.25
N PHE A 106 -1.23 -1.63 6.16
CA PHE A 106 -0.29 -2.68 6.58
C PHE A 106 -0.06 -3.69 5.47
N GLY A 107 -1.11 -4.16 4.81
CA GLY A 107 -1.00 -5.16 3.75
C GLY A 107 -0.11 -4.68 2.62
N ALA A 108 -0.38 -3.50 2.06
CA ALA A 108 0.42 -2.95 0.97
C ALA A 108 1.89 -2.73 1.38
N ASN A 109 2.14 -2.12 2.55
CA ASN A 109 3.50 -1.80 2.96
C ASN A 109 4.32 -3.04 3.39
N LEU A 110 3.74 -3.93 4.18
CA LEU A 110 4.45 -5.13 4.64
C LEU A 110 4.66 -6.13 3.51
N GLY A 111 3.67 -6.27 2.60
CA GLY A 111 3.78 -7.10 1.42
C GLY A 111 4.89 -6.66 0.48
N GLY A 112 5.07 -5.34 0.30
CA GLY A 112 6.14 -4.76 -0.52
C GLY A 112 7.55 -5.11 -0.05
N ASN A 113 7.72 -5.61 1.16
CA ASN A 113 9.02 -6.03 1.70
C ASN A 113 9.35 -7.52 1.41
N ILE A 114 8.41 -8.30 0.88
CA ILE A 114 8.58 -9.75 0.65
C ILE A 114 9.54 -10.02 -0.49
N THR A 115 9.52 -9.20 -1.53
CA THR A 115 10.39 -9.36 -2.70
C THR A 115 11.25 -8.12 -2.93
N PRO A 116 12.38 -8.25 -3.64
CA PRO A 116 13.21 -7.09 -3.95
C PRO A 116 12.59 -6.13 -4.97
N ILE A 117 11.43 -6.46 -5.53
CA ILE A 117 10.70 -5.63 -6.51
C ILE A 117 9.35 -5.11 -5.99
N GLY A 118 8.95 -5.51 -4.78
CA GLY A 118 7.64 -5.16 -4.21
C GLY A 118 7.54 -3.71 -3.71
N SER A 119 8.66 -2.99 -3.62
CA SER A 119 8.67 -1.57 -3.26
C SER A 119 9.92 -0.86 -3.78
N ALA A 120 9.84 0.45 -3.97
CA ALA A 120 11.01 1.26 -4.35
C ALA A 120 12.15 1.14 -3.31
N SER A 121 11.84 1.04 -2.03
CA SER A 121 12.84 0.89 -0.95
C SER A 121 13.60 -0.43 -1.05
N THR A 122 12.94 -1.53 -1.37
CA THR A 122 13.60 -2.83 -1.54
C THR A 122 14.47 -2.88 -2.79
N VAL A 123 14.04 -2.21 -3.89
CA VAL A 123 14.86 -2.05 -5.09
C VAL A 123 16.14 -1.27 -4.78
N VAL A 124 16.04 -0.16 -4.04
CA VAL A 124 17.20 0.63 -3.62
C VAL A 124 18.13 -0.20 -2.73
N ALA A 125 17.58 -0.91 -1.75
CA ALA A 125 18.35 -1.78 -0.87
C ALA A 125 19.12 -2.86 -1.65
N ALA A 126 18.44 -3.56 -2.57
CA ALA A 126 19.07 -4.55 -3.45
C ALA A 126 20.18 -3.94 -4.32
N THR A 127 19.96 -2.72 -4.85
CA THR A 127 20.95 -2.00 -5.63
C THR A 127 22.20 -1.68 -4.81
N ILE A 128 22.03 -1.22 -3.56
CA ILE A 128 23.16 -0.93 -2.65
C ILE A 128 23.94 -2.19 -2.35
N ILE A 129 23.26 -3.31 -2.04
CA ILE A 129 23.87 -4.61 -1.78
C ILE A 129 24.74 -5.05 -2.98
N HIS A 130 24.20 -4.95 -4.20
CA HIS A 130 24.94 -5.28 -5.42
C HIS A 130 26.15 -4.34 -5.66
N ARG A 131 26.04 -3.05 -5.36
CA ARG A 131 27.15 -2.08 -5.45
C ARG A 131 28.28 -2.44 -4.48
N GLN A 132 27.95 -3.01 -3.32
CA GLN A 132 28.94 -3.51 -2.35
C GLN A 132 29.53 -4.87 -2.75
N LYS A 133 29.26 -5.35 -3.97
CA LYS A 133 29.72 -6.64 -4.51
C LYS A 133 29.27 -7.87 -3.69
N LEU A 134 28.24 -7.70 -2.88
CA LEU A 134 27.61 -8.81 -2.18
C LEU A 134 26.68 -9.54 -3.17
N LYS A 135 26.84 -10.86 -3.27
CA LYS A 135 26.01 -11.70 -4.14
C LYS A 135 24.73 -12.03 -3.41
N LEU A 136 23.68 -11.25 -3.67
CA LEU A 136 22.33 -11.54 -3.17
C LEU A 136 21.43 -11.76 -4.38
N GLY A 137 21.04 -13.02 -4.61
CA GLY A 137 20.07 -13.36 -5.64
C GLY A 137 18.63 -13.02 -5.21
N PHE A 138 17.71 -12.97 -6.16
CA PHE A 138 16.29 -12.75 -5.88
C PHE A 138 15.76 -13.72 -4.83
N MET A 139 16.02 -15.01 -5.01
CA MET A 139 15.54 -16.05 -4.09
C MET A 139 16.21 -15.99 -2.70
N ASP A 140 17.45 -15.54 -2.64
CA ASP A 140 18.15 -15.38 -1.35
C ASP A 140 17.56 -14.23 -0.53
N PHE A 141 17.17 -13.12 -1.23
CA PHE A 141 16.42 -12.04 -0.61
C PHE A 141 15.09 -12.56 -0.07
N VAL A 142 14.29 -13.24 -0.90
CA VAL A 142 12.96 -13.76 -0.53
C VAL A 142 13.05 -14.71 0.66
N LYS A 143 14.03 -15.62 0.71
CA LYS A 143 14.21 -16.54 1.85
C LYS A 143 14.44 -15.82 3.18
N ILE A 144 15.09 -14.67 3.15
CA ILE A 144 15.35 -13.86 4.37
C ILE A 144 14.12 -12.99 4.67
N ALA A 145 13.53 -12.40 3.65
CA ALA A 145 12.44 -11.43 3.79
C ALA A 145 11.11 -12.09 4.22
N VAL A 146 10.77 -13.26 3.67
CA VAL A 146 9.49 -13.94 3.94
C VAL A 146 9.25 -14.22 5.43
N PRO A 147 10.17 -14.85 6.19
CA PRO A 147 9.93 -15.10 7.61
C PRO A 147 9.70 -13.82 8.41
N PHE A 148 10.46 -12.76 8.07
CA PHE A 148 10.32 -11.45 8.71
C PHE A 148 9.00 -10.78 8.36
N ALA A 149 8.62 -10.79 7.08
CA ALA A 149 7.35 -10.23 6.62
C ALA A 149 6.15 -10.99 7.20
N LEU A 150 6.20 -12.32 7.27
CA LEU A 150 5.14 -13.13 7.90
C LEU A 150 4.96 -12.77 9.37
N MET A 151 6.05 -12.61 10.12
CA MET A 151 5.96 -12.16 11.51
C MET A 151 5.30 -10.80 11.62
N GLN A 152 5.66 -9.84 10.77
CA GLN A 152 5.06 -8.50 10.75
C GLN A 152 3.59 -8.55 10.35
N ILE A 153 3.21 -9.35 9.36
CA ILE A 153 1.83 -9.54 8.91
C ILE A 153 0.97 -10.12 10.05
N VAL A 154 1.47 -11.13 10.75
CA VAL A 154 0.78 -11.70 11.92
C VAL A 154 0.57 -10.65 13.01
N LEU A 155 1.60 -9.86 13.33
CA LEU A 155 1.47 -8.77 14.30
C LEU A 155 0.47 -7.70 13.84
N ALA A 156 0.46 -7.37 12.56
CA ALA A 156 -0.49 -6.41 12.00
C ALA A 156 -1.95 -6.94 12.06
N ILE A 157 -2.16 -8.23 11.78
CA ILE A 157 -3.48 -8.87 11.92
C ILE A 157 -3.94 -8.80 13.38
N ILE A 158 -3.08 -9.17 14.32
CA ILE A 158 -3.41 -9.12 15.77
C ILE A 158 -3.75 -7.68 16.16
N TYR A 159 -2.98 -6.70 15.69
CA TYR A 159 -3.25 -5.29 15.96
C TYR A 159 -4.59 -4.83 15.41
N VAL A 160 -4.89 -5.14 14.14
CA VAL A 160 -6.17 -4.73 13.51
C VAL A 160 -7.35 -5.39 14.19
N LEU A 161 -7.26 -6.69 14.52
CA LEU A 161 -8.32 -7.39 15.27
C LEU A 161 -8.51 -6.83 16.67
N ALA A 162 -7.42 -6.50 17.38
CA ALA A 162 -7.49 -5.85 18.68
C ALA A 162 -8.17 -4.48 18.59
N MET A 163 -7.84 -3.68 17.57
CA MET A 163 -8.49 -2.40 17.33
C MET A 163 -9.99 -2.56 17.04
N SER A 164 -10.39 -3.53 16.22
CA SER A 164 -11.80 -3.81 15.93
C SER A 164 -12.59 -4.19 17.19
N ILE A 165 -11.97 -4.91 18.12
CA ILE A 165 -12.61 -5.27 19.39
C ILE A 165 -12.69 -4.07 20.35
N MET A 166 -11.65 -3.23 20.38
CA MET A 166 -11.59 -2.07 21.29
C MET A 166 -12.47 -0.91 20.82
N PHE A 167 -12.71 -0.79 19.51
CA PHE A 167 -13.50 0.28 18.89
C PHE A 167 -14.56 -0.31 17.95
N PRO A 168 -15.62 -0.93 18.51
CA PRO A 168 -16.61 -1.67 17.73
C PRO A 168 -17.56 -0.81 16.87
N GLU A 169 -17.38 0.49 16.82
CA GLU A 169 -18.26 1.45 16.12
C GLU A 169 -18.05 1.51 14.59
N ALA A 170 -17.21 0.65 14.04
CA ALA A 170 -16.87 0.65 12.61
C ALA A 170 -17.51 -0.50 11.80
N ALA A 171 -18.68 -1.01 12.21
CA ALA A 171 -19.41 -1.96 11.38
C ALA A 171 -19.91 -1.26 10.09
N PRO A 172 -19.56 -1.74 8.88
CA PRO A 172 -19.93 -1.07 7.65
C PRO A 172 -21.43 -1.11 7.42
N ALA A 173 -22.01 0.03 7.01
CA ALA A 173 -23.39 0.16 6.54
C ALA A 173 -23.70 -0.70 5.27
N ALA A 174 -22.75 -1.49 4.80
CA ALA A 174 -22.89 -2.35 3.62
C ALA A 174 -23.84 -3.55 3.83
N ALA A 175 -24.28 -3.84 5.07
CA ALA A 175 -25.21 -4.93 5.31
C ALA A 175 -26.68 -4.55 5.09
N GLU A 176 -27.03 -3.26 5.17
CA GLU A 176 -28.42 -2.81 4.98
C GLU A 176 -28.82 -2.55 3.51
N ALA A 177 -27.87 -2.57 2.59
CA ALA A 177 -28.13 -2.31 1.17
C ALA A 177 -28.48 -3.60 0.36
N LEU A 178 -28.57 -4.76 1.01
CA LEU A 178 -28.89 -6.04 0.39
C LEU A 178 -30.23 -6.63 0.87
N GLU A 179 -31.00 -5.91 1.71
CA GLU A 179 -32.41 -6.19 2.01
C GLU A 179 -33.32 -5.28 1.18
#